data_ca56b0b16b7330ab33e025a10a9e2c0a
#
_entry.id   ca56b0b16b7330ab33e025a10a9e2c0a
#
_cell.length_a   1.000
_cell.length_b   1.000
_cell.length_c   1.000
_cell.angle_alpha   90.00
_cell.angle_beta   90.00
_cell.angle_gamma   90.00
#
_symmetry.space_group_name_H-M   'P 1'
#
loop_
_entity.id
_entity.type
_entity.pdbx_description
1 polymer ?
#
loop_
_entity_poly.entity_id
_entity_poly.type
_entity_poly.pdbx_seq_one_letter_code
_entity_poly.pdbx_strand_id
1 'polypeptide(L)'
;MNSRYCRRATSTLAFAAWLFVASQAFAADAIDAAIASERMPLDRQEDAWRKPAEVLRFLEVAPGHHVLDFYSGPGYYSELLSRVVGPTGSVVIYNNELYNQAAHHELLQRLRGKRLANAKRLNAPSNYIPLEPNSLDRVLFVQVYHDLYWQPGGSPEPLADAQRVLRRLHSALKPGGLVVVVDHIAKETPREELIRVATRLHRIDPHVVKADFDEAGFEFAGESSALRHDGDDYSVSVFNPSVRRRTDQFIYKFRKR
;
A
#
# COMPACT_ATOMS: atom_id res chain seq x y z
N MET A 1 18.00 56.79 -9.52
CA MET A 1 18.55 55.76 -8.62
C MET A 1 17.46 54.75 -8.27
N ASN A 2 17.77 53.45 -8.41
CA ASN A 2 16.99 52.28 -7.98
C ASN A 2 15.96 51.70 -8.97
N SER A 3 16.52 50.91 -9.92
CA SER A 3 15.79 49.81 -10.56
C SER A 3 16.75 48.60 -10.68
N ARG A 4 16.91 47.80 -9.63
CA ARG A 4 17.72 46.54 -9.68
C ARG A 4 17.32 45.45 -8.66
N TYR A 5 16.03 45.27 -8.34
CA TYR A 5 15.66 44.20 -7.41
C TYR A 5 14.36 43.47 -7.81
N CYS A 6 14.20 43.07 -9.07
CA CYS A 6 13.02 42.23 -9.44
C CYS A 6 13.28 41.16 -10.50
N ARG A 7 14.47 40.55 -10.57
CA ARG A 7 14.73 39.51 -11.60
C ARG A 7 15.27 38.15 -11.08
N ARG A 8 15.35 37.91 -9.75
CA ARG A 8 15.89 36.64 -9.25
C ARG A 8 14.86 35.65 -8.68
N ALA A 9 13.60 36.03 -8.47
CA ALA A 9 12.60 35.13 -7.88
C ALA A 9 11.90 34.24 -8.92
N THR A 10 11.83 34.64 -10.18
CA THR A 10 11.09 33.90 -11.22
C THR A 10 11.85 32.70 -11.80
N SER A 11 13.18 32.71 -11.78
CA SER A 11 14.01 31.62 -12.34
C SER A 11 14.09 30.40 -11.41
N THR A 12 14.02 30.58 -10.09
CA THR A 12 14.09 29.49 -9.12
C THR A 12 12.78 28.68 -9.07
N LEU A 13 11.63 29.33 -9.21
CA LEU A 13 10.33 28.64 -9.26
C LEU A 13 10.15 27.83 -10.55
N ALA A 14 10.59 28.36 -11.69
CA ALA A 14 10.54 27.65 -12.95
C ALA A 14 11.46 26.42 -12.99
N PHE A 15 12.64 26.50 -12.40
CA PHE A 15 13.57 25.36 -12.32
C PHE A 15 13.06 24.25 -11.39
N ALA A 16 12.47 24.60 -10.24
CA ALA A 16 11.86 23.64 -9.33
C ALA A 16 10.64 22.93 -9.94
N ALA A 17 9.79 23.65 -10.69
CA ALA A 17 8.67 23.07 -11.41
C ALA A 17 9.13 22.10 -12.52
N TRP A 18 10.21 22.42 -13.24
CA TRP A 18 10.78 21.54 -14.28
C TRP A 18 11.35 20.25 -13.71
N LEU A 19 12.06 20.32 -12.58
CA LEU A 19 12.58 19.15 -11.88
C LEU A 19 11.45 18.25 -11.34
N PHE A 20 10.36 18.84 -10.87
CA PHE A 20 9.21 18.07 -10.37
C PHE A 20 8.48 17.35 -11.52
N VAL A 21 8.23 17.99 -12.65
CA VAL A 21 7.61 17.37 -13.84
C VAL A 21 8.49 16.27 -14.42
N ALA A 22 9.81 16.48 -14.51
CA ALA A 22 10.74 15.47 -14.99
C ALA A 22 10.78 14.24 -14.06
N SER A 23 10.72 14.44 -12.74
CA SER A 23 10.66 13.36 -11.76
C SER A 23 9.38 12.53 -11.87
N GLN A 24 8.24 13.15 -12.10
CA GLN A 24 6.95 12.47 -12.29
C GLN A 24 6.92 11.64 -13.58
N ALA A 25 7.44 12.18 -14.68
CA ALA A 25 7.55 11.45 -15.95
C ALA A 25 8.46 10.21 -15.80
N PHE A 26 9.61 10.36 -15.16
CA PHE A 26 10.54 9.25 -14.93
C PHE A 26 9.96 8.16 -14.01
N ALA A 27 9.16 8.54 -13.02
CA ALA A 27 8.46 7.59 -12.15
C ALA A 27 7.36 6.84 -12.92
N ALA A 28 6.61 7.51 -13.79
CA ALA A 28 5.60 6.88 -14.64
C ALA A 28 6.23 5.84 -15.57
N ASP A 29 7.33 6.17 -16.23
CA ASP A 29 8.07 5.26 -17.12
C ASP A 29 8.59 4.03 -16.34
N ALA A 30 9.08 4.21 -15.12
CA ALA A 30 9.54 3.11 -14.27
C ALA A 30 8.40 2.16 -13.87
N ILE A 31 7.20 2.68 -13.62
CA ILE A 31 6.00 1.87 -13.32
C ILE A 31 5.59 1.06 -14.55
N ASP A 32 5.51 1.67 -15.72
CA ASP A 32 5.13 0.99 -16.95
C ASP A 32 6.15 -0.08 -17.34
N ALA A 33 7.44 0.21 -17.19
CA ALA A 33 8.51 -0.78 -17.39
C ALA A 33 8.42 -1.95 -16.40
N ALA A 34 8.10 -1.69 -15.12
CA ALA A 34 7.93 -2.74 -14.12
C ALA A 34 6.76 -3.67 -14.46
N ILE A 35 5.63 -3.12 -14.91
CA ILE A 35 4.45 -3.90 -15.30
C ILE A 35 4.73 -4.73 -16.56
N ALA A 36 5.38 -4.15 -17.55
CA ALA A 36 5.73 -4.82 -18.81
C ALA A 36 6.84 -5.88 -18.65
N SER A 37 7.57 -5.85 -17.53
CA SER A 37 8.70 -6.74 -17.29
C SER A 37 8.29 -8.23 -17.20
N GLU A 38 9.27 -9.11 -17.30
CA GLU A 38 9.05 -10.55 -17.02
C GLU A 38 8.75 -10.76 -15.53
N ARG A 39 7.57 -11.28 -15.22
CA ARG A 39 7.07 -11.58 -13.88
C ARG A 39 6.53 -13.02 -13.83
N MET A 40 6.10 -13.45 -12.65
CA MET A 40 5.46 -14.76 -12.54
C MET A 40 4.22 -14.82 -13.45
N PRO A 41 3.98 -15.93 -14.17
CA PRO A 41 2.89 -16.01 -15.16
C PRO A 41 1.50 -15.70 -14.60
N LEU A 42 1.22 -16.10 -13.34
CA LEU A 42 -0.06 -15.81 -12.68
C LEU A 42 -0.25 -14.32 -12.36
N ASP A 43 0.83 -13.60 -12.10
CA ASP A 43 0.76 -12.16 -11.78
C ASP A 43 0.15 -11.34 -12.93
N ARG A 44 0.52 -11.65 -14.17
CA ARG A 44 -0.02 -10.95 -15.36
C ARG A 44 -1.52 -11.16 -15.53
N GLN A 45 -2.04 -12.32 -15.11
CA GLN A 45 -3.49 -12.54 -15.12
C GLN A 45 -4.20 -11.69 -14.06
N GLU A 46 -3.51 -11.40 -12.94
CA GLU A 46 -4.04 -10.58 -11.87
C GLU A 46 -4.08 -9.09 -12.20
N ASP A 47 -3.25 -8.61 -13.12
CA ASP A 47 -3.18 -7.19 -13.51
C ASP A 47 -4.55 -6.64 -13.94
N ALA A 48 -5.38 -7.46 -14.57
CA ALA A 48 -6.68 -7.05 -15.09
C ALA A 48 -7.63 -6.50 -14.01
N TRP A 49 -7.63 -7.10 -12.82
CA TRP A 49 -8.50 -6.67 -11.71
C TRP A 49 -7.76 -5.94 -10.60
N ARG A 50 -6.43 -6.07 -10.48
CA ARG A 50 -5.61 -5.34 -9.51
C ARG A 50 -5.25 -3.94 -9.97
N LYS A 51 -5.28 -3.68 -11.29
CA LYS A 51 -4.92 -2.39 -11.93
C LYS A 51 -3.64 -1.79 -11.33
N PRO A 52 -2.51 -2.50 -11.34
CA PRO A 52 -1.31 -2.12 -10.58
C PRO A 52 -0.73 -0.77 -11.01
N ALA A 53 -0.87 -0.38 -12.28
CA ALA A 53 -0.44 0.93 -12.75
C ALA A 53 -1.14 2.07 -12.00
N GLU A 54 -2.46 1.96 -11.83
CA GLU A 54 -3.27 2.95 -11.14
C GLU A 54 -2.88 3.05 -9.66
N VAL A 55 -2.71 1.89 -9.00
CA VAL A 55 -2.34 1.83 -7.58
C VAL A 55 -0.94 2.42 -7.34
N LEU A 56 0.05 2.03 -8.17
CA LEU A 56 1.43 2.48 -8.00
C LEU A 56 1.60 3.98 -8.35
N ARG A 57 0.91 4.49 -9.37
CA ARG A 57 0.88 5.93 -9.67
C ARG A 57 0.23 6.71 -8.54
N PHE A 58 -0.87 6.20 -7.97
CA PHE A 58 -1.53 6.85 -6.85
C PHE A 58 -0.70 6.83 -5.57
N LEU A 59 0.14 5.80 -5.35
CA LEU A 59 1.14 5.74 -4.28
C LEU A 59 2.28 6.74 -4.48
N GLU A 60 2.45 7.28 -5.69
CA GLU A 60 3.56 8.16 -6.05
C GLU A 60 4.92 7.49 -5.76
N VAL A 61 5.02 6.18 -6.01
CA VAL A 61 6.28 5.47 -5.86
C VAL A 61 7.25 5.84 -6.99
N ALA A 62 8.52 6.02 -6.65
CA ALA A 62 9.55 6.47 -7.58
C ALA A 62 10.87 5.73 -7.35
N PRO A 63 11.79 5.75 -8.32
CA PRO A 63 13.15 5.26 -8.14
C PRO A 63 13.84 5.85 -6.91
N GLY A 64 14.54 5.01 -6.16
CA GLY A 64 15.23 5.39 -4.93
C GLY A 64 14.38 5.38 -3.65
N HIS A 65 13.05 5.20 -3.75
CA HIS A 65 12.19 5.13 -2.57
C HIS A 65 12.45 3.86 -1.73
N HIS A 66 12.26 4.00 -0.41
CA HIS A 66 12.20 2.89 0.54
C HIS A 66 10.74 2.60 0.87
N VAL A 67 10.26 1.41 0.52
CA VAL A 67 8.83 1.08 0.54
C VAL A 67 8.56 -0.13 1.42
N LEU A 68 7.49 -0.08 2.21
CA LEU A 68 6.93 -1.23 2.92
C LEU A 68 5.70 -1.75 2.18
N ASP A 69 5.73 -3.02 1.79
CA ASP A 69 4.57 -3.79 1.32
C ASP A 69 4.01 -4.55 2.52
N PHE A 70 2.92 -4.05 3.08
CA PHE A 70 2.35 -4.53 4.33
C PHE A 70 1.44 -5.74 4.09
N TYR A 71 1.70 -6.85 4.79
CA TYR A 71 1.06 -8.15 4.55
C TYR A 71 1.11 -8.53 3.08
N SER A 72 2.32 -8.46 2.54
CA SER A 72 2.60 -8.63 1.11
C SER A 72 2.11 -9.96 0.51
N GLY A 73 1.80 -10.94 1.39
CA GLY A 73 1.48 -12.30 0.96
C GLY A 73 2.60 -12.90 0.09
N PRO A 74 2.27 -13.43 -1.11
CA PRO A 74 3.27 -13.99 -2.03
C PRO A 74 4.11 -12.94 -2.76
N GLY A 75 3.91 -11.63 -2.50
CA GLY A 75 4.77 -10.55 -2.99
C GLY A 75 4.44 -10.04 -4.40
N TYR A 76 3.20 -10.10 -4.83
CA TYR A 76 2.79 -9.52 -6.13
C TYR A 76 3.21 -8.06 -6.26
N TYR A 77 2.82 -7.20 -5.30
CA TYR A 77 3.23 -5.80 -5.31
C TYR A 77 4.70 -5.62 -4.92
N SER A 78 5.26 -6.48 -4.07
CA SER A 78 6.68 -6.43 -3.72
C SER A 78 7.59 -6.52 -4.95
N GLU A 79 7.26 -7.37 -5.92
CA GLU A 79 8.03 -7.49 -7.16
C GLU A 79 7.93 -6.23 -8.01
N LEU A 80 6.74 -5.67 -8.19
CA LEU A 80 6.53 -4.44 -8.93
C LEU A 80 7.25 -3.27 -8.26
N LEU A 81 7.09 -3.11 -6.94
CA LEU A 81 7.76 -2.08 -6.15
C LEU A 81 9.29 -2.19 -6.26
N SER A 82 9.85 -3.41 -6.14
CA SER A 82 11.29 -3.66 -6.27
C SER A 82 11.85 -3.16 -7.61
N ARG A 83 11.10 -3.38 -8.69
CA ARG A 83 11.50 -2.93 -10.04
C ARG A 83 11.39 -1.42 -10.20
N VAL A 84 10.32 -0.80 -9.67
CA VAL A 84 10.12 0.66 -9.74
C VAL A 84 11.17 1.40 -8.93
N VAL A 85 11.43 0.98 -7.67
CA VAL A 85 12.40 1.71 -6.84
C VAL A 85 13.85 1.50 -7.27
N GLY A 86 14.13 0.43 -8.02
CA GLY A 86 15.45 0.17 -8.60
C GLY A 86 16.55 -0.07 -7.56
N PRO A 87 17.84 -0.07 -7.99
CA PRO A 87 18.96 -0.49 -7.15
C PRO A 87 19.28 0.49 -6.01
N THR A 88 18.86 1.75 -6.09
CA THR A 88 19.07 2.77 -5.06
C THR A 88 17.94 2.84 -4.03
N GLY A 89 16.79 2.19 -4.31
CA GLY A 89 15.68 2.03 -3.40
C GLY A 89 15.67 0.68 -2.69
N SER A 90 14.67 0.47 -1.85
CA SER A 90 14.49 -0.82 -1.19
C SER A 90 13.02 -1.14 -0.93
N VAL A 91 12.70 -2.43 -0.84
CA VAL A 91 11.36 -2.92 -0.46
C VAL A 91 11.47 -3.80 0.77
N VAL A 92 10.67 -3.50 1.78
CA VAL A 92 10.43 -4.39 2.92
C VAL A 92 9.19 -5.21 2.62
N ILE A 93 9.35 -6.50 2.44
CA ILE A 93 8.30 -7.50 2.24
C ILE A 93 7.86 -7.95 3.63
N TYR A 94 6.82 -7.32 4.16
CA TYR A 94 6.38 -7.63 5.52
C TYR A 94 5.20 -8.61 5.53
N ASN A 95 5.39 -9.69 6.30
CA ASN A 95 4.35 -10.64 6.66
C ASN A 95 4.47 -10.95 8.16
N ASN A 96 3.33 -11.13 8.85
CA ASN A 96 3.34 -11.81 10.14
C ASN A 96 3.45 -13.32 9.93
N GLU A 97 3.48 -14.09 11.00
CA GLU A 97 3.66 -15.54 10.91
C GLU A 97 2.56 -16.23 10.10
N LEU A 98 1.29 -15.82 10.26
CA LEU A 98 0.17 -16.39 9.52
C LEU A 98 0.30 -16.17 8.02
N TYR A 99 0.58 -14.92 7.60
CA TYR A 99 0.80 -14.57 6.20
C TYR A 99 2.06 -15.22 5.64
N ASN A 100 3.11 -15.32 6.46
CA ASN A 100 4.35 -15.98 6.07
C ASN A 100 4.14 -17.47 5.80
N GLN A 101 3.38 -18.16 6.63
CA GLN A 101 3.05 -19.58 6.42
C GLN A 101 2.21 -19.77 5.15
N ALA A 102 1.16 -18.96 4.96
CA ALA A 102 0.27 -19.06 3.80
C ALA A 102 0.98 -18.78 2.46
N ALA A 103 1.94 -17.84 2.45
CA ALA A 103 2.62 -17.39 1.25
C ALA A 103 4.03 -17.98 1.04
N HIS A 104 4.51 -18.80 1.97
CA HIS A 104 5.92 -19.21 2.07
C HIS A 104 6.50 -19.73 0.75
N HIS A 105 5.82 -20.67 0.13
CA HIS A 105 6.32 -21.33 -1.08
C HIS A 105 6.45 -20.36 -2.26
N GLU A 106 5.40 -19.60 -2.52
CA GLU A 106 5.36 -18.65 -3.64
C GLU A 106 6.34 -17.50 -3.44
N LEU A 107 6.44 -16.98 -2.21
CA LEU A 107 7.38 -15.92 -1.88
C LEU A 107 8.85 -16.38 -2.04
N LEU A 108 9.19 -17.60 -1.59
CA LEU A 108 10.53 -18.16 -1.80
C LEU A 108 10.84 -18.35 -3.28
N GLN A 109 9.87 -18.80 -4.08
CA GLN A 109 10.03 -18.94 -5.52
C GLN A 109 10.31 -17.58 -6.17
N ARG A 110 9.57 -16.53 -5.76
CA ARG A 110 9.75 -15.15 -6.24
C ARG A 110 11.14 -14.59 -5.93
N LEU A 111 11.72 -14.94 -4.80
CA LEU A 111 13.02 -14.44 -4.34
C LEU A 111 14.23 -15.26 -4.84
N ARG A 112 14.00 -16.38 -5.55
CA ARG A 112 15.10 -17.23 -6.05
C ARG A 112 16.05 -16.45 -6.96
N GLY A 113 17.35 -16.80 -6.90
CA GLY A 113 18.36 -16.25 -7.79
C GLY A 113 18.62 -14.76 -7.59
N LYS A 114 18.31 -14.21 -6.41
CA LYS A 114 18.40 -12.76 -6.12
C LYS A 114 17.58 -11.88 -7.08
N ARG A 115 16.49 -12.41 -7.59
CA ARG A 115 15.61 -11.76 -8.57
C ARG A 115 15.12 -10.38 -8.08
N LEU A 116 14.92 -10.20 -6.77
CA LEU A 116 14.57 -8.95 -6.11
C LEU A 116 15.70 -8.57 -5.14
N ALA A 117 16.88 -8.19 -5.66
CA ALA A 117 18.08 -7.97 -4.87
C ALA A 117 17.95 -6.82 -3.86
N ASN A 118 17.06 -5.86 -4.11
CA ASN A 118 16.76 -4.70 -3.25
C ASN A 118 15.55 -4.93 -2.32
N ALA A 119 15.02 -6.15 -2.27
CA ALA A 119 13.88 -6.49 -1.40
C ALA A 119 14.34 -7.39 -0.24
N LYS A 120 13.83 -7.11 0.96
CA LYS A 120 14.14 -7.86 2.19
C LYS A 120 12.86 -8.35 2.83
N ARG A 121 12.83 -9.61 3.22
CA ARG A 121 11.74 -10.18 4.03
C ARG A 121 11.85 -9.68 5.47
N LEU A 122 10.70 -9.31 6.01
CA LEU A 122 10.50 -9.03 7.42
C LEU A 122 9.34 -9.88 7.93
N ASN A 123 9.63 -10.81 8.83
CA ASN A 123 8.61 -11.59 9.55
C ASN A 123 8.61 -11.14 11.00
N ALA A 124 7.52 -10.58 11.47
CA ALA A 124 7.37 -10.09 12.84
C ALA A 124 5.90 -10.06 13.24
N PRO A 125 5.56 -10.16 14.55
CA PRO A 125 4.21 -9.92 15.03
C PRO A 125 3.71 -8.53 14.65
N SER A 126 2.44 -8.42 14.27
CA SER A 126 1.86 -7.16 13.74
C SER A 126 1.95 -5.99 14.72
N ASN A 127 1.83 -6.26 15.99
CA ASN A 127 1.93 -5.26 17.06
C ASN A 127 3.37 -4.85 17.41
N TYR A 128 4.39 -5.48 16.80
CA TYR A 128 5.81 -5.28 17.15
C TYR A 128 6.71 -5.29 15.91
N ILE A 129 6.35 -4.55 14.88
CA ILE A 129 7.11 -4.49 13.62
C ILE A 129 8.40 -3.68 13.86
N PRO A 130 9.60 -4.28 13.71
CA PRO A 130 10.87 -3.59 13.94
C PRO A 130 11.27 -2.73 12.72
N LEU A 131 10.70 -1.52 12.63
CA LEU A 131 11.01 -0.53 11.60
C LEU A 131 11.81 0.61 12.21
N GLU A 132 12.80 1.12 11.52
CA GLU A 132 13.55 2.29 11.97
C GLU A 132 12.73 3.58 11.77
N PRO A 133 12.78 4.54 12.68
CA PRO A 133 12.11 5.83 12.51
C PRO A 133 12.58 6.56 11.24
N ASN A 134 11.65 7.22 10.54
CA ASN A 134 11.92 8.02 9.34
C ASN A 134 12.74 7.26 8.25
N SER A 135 12.53 5.95 8.13
CA SER A 135 13.24 5.11 7.18
C SER A 135 12.46 4.84 5.89
N LEU A 136 11.14 5.04 5.89
CA LEU A 136 10.26 4.72 4.77
C LEU A 136 9.75 5.98 4.05
N ASP A 137 9.70 5.91 2.73
CA ASP A 137 9.06 6.93 1.88
C ASP A 137 7.58 6.59 1.64
N ARG A 138 7.26 5.29 1.48
CA ARG A 138 5.93 4.79 1.10
C ARG A 138 5.57 3.53 1.88
N VAL A 139 4.27 3.38 2.14
CA VAL A 139 3.68 2.14 2.66
C VAL A 139 2.48 1.77 1.80
N LEU A 140 2.35 0.50 1.47
CA LEU A 140 1.24 -0.02 0.66
C LEU A 140 0.51 -1.13 1.41
N PHE A 141 -0.82 -0.99 1.52
CA PHE A 141 -1.76 -2.03 1.95
C PHE A 141 -2.64 -2.39 0.77
N VAL A 142 -2.72 -3.66 0.40
CA VAL A 142 -3.62 -4.10 -0.68
C VAL A 142 -4.43 -5.30 -0.25
N GLN A 143 -5.72 -5.08 0.01
CA GLN A 143 -6.70 -6.10 0.40
C GLN A 143 -6.32 -6.80 1.72
N VAL A 144 -5.74 -6.05 2.65
CA VAL A 144 -5.22 -6.58 3.93
C VAL A 144 -5.45 -5.65 5.12
N TYR A 145 -6.01 -4.45 4.93
CA TYR A 145 -6.28 -3.55 6.05
C TYR A 145 -7.39 -4.11 6.95
N HIS A 146 -8.44 -4.69 6.37
CA HIS A 146 -9.50 -5.38 7.11
C HIS A 146 -8.95 -6.49 8.02
N ASP A 147 -7.79 -7.09 7.70
CA ASP A 147 -7.18 -8.13 8.51
C ASP A 147 -6.56 -7.62 9.82
N LEU A 148 -6.40 -6.32 9.99
CA LEU A 148 -6.09 -5.76 11.33
C LEU A 148 -7.25 -5.98 12.31
N TYR A 149 -8.48 -6.11 11.80
CA TYR A 149 -9.71 -6.40 12.55
C TYR A 149 -10.14 -7.86 12.43
N TRP A 150 -9.47 -8.67 11.59
CA TRP A 150 -9.82 -10.07 11.42
C TRP A 150 -9.41 -10.88 12.65
N GLN A 151 -10.34 -11.71 13.10
CA GLN A 151 -10.12 -12.59 14.27
C GLN A 151 -9.90 -14.02 13.78
N PRO A 152 -8.68 -14.57 13.91
CA PRO A 152 -8.41 -15.97 13.59
C PRO A 152 -9.28 -16.93 14.41
N GLY A 153 -9.71 -18.02 13.80
CA GLY A 153 -10.47 -19.06 14.51
C GLY A 153 -9.73 -19.55 15.76
N GLY A 154 -10.41 -19.51 16.92
CA GLY A 154 -9.83 -19.91 18.21
C GLY A 154 -9.00 -18.83 18.93
N SER A 155 -8.80 -17.65 18.34
CA SER A 155 -8.19 -16.52 19.02
C SER A 155 -9.25 -15.67 19.74
N PRO A 156 -9.01 -15.21 20.97
CA PRO A 156 -9.90 -14.25 21.65
C PRO A 156 -9.78 -12.84 21.10
N GLU A 157 -8.70 -12.51 20.38
CA GLU A 157 -8.34 -11.17 19.92
C GLU A 157 -8.21 -11.14 18.40
N PRO A 158 -8.43 -9.97 17.77
CA PRO A 158 -8.12 -9.79 16.36
C PRO A 158 -6.61 -9.96 16.07
N LEU A 159 -6.26 -10.08 14.79
CA LEU A 159 -4.89 -10.36 14.34
C LEU A 159 -3.91 -9.25 14.75
N ALA A 160 -4.38 -8.00 14.87
CA ALA A 160 -3.57 -6.86 15.24
C ALA A 160 -4.37 -5.78 15.98
N ASP A 161 -3.68 -4.92 16.71
CA ASP A 161 -4.16 -3.62 17.16
C ASP A 161 -3.89 -2.59 16.04
N ALA A 162 -4.94 -2.19 15.34
CA ALA A 162 -4.84 -1.28 14.19
C ALA A 162 -4.15 0.04 14.56
N GLN A 163 -4.50 0.62 15.73
CA GLN A 163 -3.90 1.87 16.20
C GLN A 163 -2.41 1.72 16.53
N ARG A 164 -2.01 0.61 17.11
CA ARG A 164 -0.59 0.33 17.38
C ARG A 164 0.20 0.17 16.10
N VAL A 165 -0.35 -0.54 15.11
CA VAL A 165 0.26 -0.69 13.78
C VAL A 165 0.41 0.68 13.12
N LEU A 166 -0.65 1.48 13.04
CA LEU A 166 -0.62 2.78 12.38
C LEU A 166 0.36 3.76 13.03
N ARG A 167 0.39 3.85 14.38
CA ARG A 167 1.38 4.67 15.08
C ARG A 167 2.81 4.21 14.80
N ARG A 168 3.04 2.90 14.66
CA ARG A 168 4.36 2.37 14.29
C ARG A 168 4.76 2.78 12.88
N LEU A 169 3.83 2.68 11.93
CA LEU A 169 4.05 3.13 10.54
C LEU A 169 4.25 4.65 10.45
N HIS A 170 3.48 5.43 11.22
CA HIS A 170 3.68 6.87 11.32
C HIS A 170 5.09 7.21 11.77
N SER A 171 5.60 6.55 12.82
CA SER A 171 6.99 6.73 13.28
C SER A 171 8.02 6.35 12.21
N ALA A 172 7.79 5.26 11.46
CA ALA A 172 8.72 4.74 10.46
C ALA A 172 8.75 5.57 9.17
N LEU A 173 7.66 6.23 8.81
CA LEU A 173 7.62 7.10 7.64
C LEU A 173 8.42 8.37 7.84
N LYS A 174 9.09 8.82 6.80
CA LYS A 174 9.68 10.17 6.70
C LYS A 174 8.59 11.25 6.76
N PRO A 175 8.89 12.49 7.17
CA PRO A 175 7.96 13.60 7.02
C PRO A 175 7.44 13.71 5.58
N GLY A 176 6.11 13.85 5.42
CA GLY A 176 5.46 13.85 4.10
C GLY A 176 5.38 12.49 3.40
N GLY A 177 5.83 11.42 4.05
CA GLY A 177 5.69 10.06 3.53
C GLY A 177 4.23 9.66 3.36
N LEU A 178 3.96 8.75 2.40
CA LEU A 178 2.60 8.38 1.99
C LEU A 178 2.27 6.93 2.33
N VAL A 179 1.01 6.72 2.72
CA VAL A 179 0.40 5.39 2.81
C VAL A 179 -0.73 5.31 1.79
N VAL A 180 -0.77 4.24 1.01
CA VAL A 180 -1.95 3.91 0.21
C VAL A 180 -2.58 2.64 0.75
N VAL A 181 -3.90 2.69 0.91
CA VAL A 181 -4.74 1.56 1.31
C VAL A 181 -5.72 1.25 0.19
N VAL A 182 -5.65 0.04 -0.31
CA VAL A 182 -6.65 -0.56 -1.21
C VAL A 182 -7.37 -1.64 -0.42
N ASP A 183 -8.69 -1.55 -0.27
CA ASP A 183 -9.42 -2.64 0.39
C ASP A 183 -10.87 -2.75 -0.08
N HIS A 184 -11.48 -3.89 0.26
CA HIS A 184 -12.85 -4.23 -0.07
C HIS A 184 -13.83 -3.46 0.81
N ILE A 185 -14.79 -2.79 0.18
CA ILE A 185 -15.79 -1.97 0.87
C ILE A 185 -16.78 -2.86 1.62
N ALA A 186 -16.98 -2.55 2.91
CA ALA A 186 -18.16 -2.95 3.67
C ALA A 186 -19.21 -1.83 3.69
N LYS A 187 -20.45 -2.15 4.01
CA LYS A 187 -21.46 -1.16 4.41
C LYS A 187 -20.99 -0.44 5.68
N GLU A 188 -21.56 0.73 5.94
CA GLU A 188 -21.37 1.41 7.21
C GLU A 188 -21.55 0.44 8.37
N THR A 189 -20.53 0.37 9.24
CA THR A 189 -20.40 -0.69 10.23
C THR A 189 -20.15 -0.09 11.61
N PRO A 190 -21.05 -0.30 12.59
CA PRO A 190 -20.80 0.07 13.97
C PRO A 190 -19.50 -0.56 14.49
N ARG A 191 -18.79 0.15 15.38
CA ARG A 191 -17.45 -0.26 15.85
C ARG A 191 -17.45 -1.66 16.51
N GLU A 192 -18.51 -2.01 17.21
CA GLU A 192 -18.70 -3.33 17.82
C GLU A 192 -18.89 -4.47 16.82
N GLU A 193 -19.25 -4.15 15.58
CA GLU A 193 -19.47 -5.13 14.52
C GLU A 193 -18.26 -5.31 13.59
N LEU A 194 -17.24 -4.46 13.70
CA LEU A 194 -16.08 -4.44 12.78
C LEU A 194 -15.37 -5.80 12.73
N ILE A 195 -15.09 -6.39 13.88
CA ILE A 195 -14.41 -7.71 13.97
C ILE A 195 -15.25 -8.77 13.24
N ARG A 196 -16.56 -8.77 13.46
CA ARG A 196 -17.48 -9.72 12.80
C ARG A 196 -17.49 -9.54 11.28
N VAL A 197 -17.57 -8.29 10.81
CA VAL A 197 -17.59 -7.98 9.37
C VAL A 197 -16.25 -8.35 8.74
N ALA A 198 -15.14 -7.93 9.31
CA ALA A 198 -13.80 -8.26 8.83
C ALA A 198 -13.58 -9.80 8.80
N THR A 199 -13.99 -10.50 9.86
CA THR A 199 -13.79 -11.96 9.97
C THR A 199 -14.66 -12.75 8.99
N ARG A 200 -15.91 -12.34 8.77
CA ARG A 200 -16.85 -13.11 7.93
C ARG A 200 -16.84 -12.72 6.47
N LEU A 201 -16.65 -11.43 6.19
CA LEU A 201 -16.78 -10.90 4.84
C LEU A 201 -15.45 -10.54 4.21
N HIS A 202 -14.38 -10.38 4.99
CA HIS A 202 -13.09 -9.83 4.56
C HIS A 202 -13.25 -8.47 3.89
N ARG A 203 -13.99 -7.57 4.58
CA ARG A 203 -14.32 -6.22 4.14
C ARG A 203 -14.16 -5.24 5.30
N ILE A 204 -13.98 -3.97 4.98
CA ILE A 204 -13.88 -2.90 5.97
C ILE A 204 -14.71 -1.69 5.54
N ASP A 205 -15.34 -1.01 6.50
CA ASP A 205 -15.99 0.27 6.27
C ASP A 205 -14.94 1.35 5.98
N PRO A 206 -15.01 2.03 4.82
CA PRO A 206 -14.08 3.10 4.46
C PRO A 206 -14.01 4.25 5.46
N HIS A 207 -15.10 4.55 6.19
CA HIS A 207 -15.12 5.60 7.21
C HIS A 207 -14.25 5.21 8.42
N VAL A 208 -14.24 3.94 8.80
CA VAL A 208 -13.38 3.43 9.87
C VAL A 208 -11.92 3.63 9.50
N VAL A 209 -11.54 3.32 8.26
CA VAL A 209 -10.15 3.49 7.80
C VAL A 209 -9.72 4.95 7.88
N LYS A 210 -10.57 5.90 7.43
CA LYS A 210 -10.27 7.33 7.54
C LYS A 210 -10.12 7.78 9.01
N ALA A 211 -11.00 7.31 9.89
CA ALA A 211 -10.94 7.65 11.32
C ALA A 211 -9.68 7.08 12.01
N ASP A 212 -9.32 5.82 11.70
CA ASP A 212 -8.13 5.19 12.26
C ASP A 212 -6.83 5.92 11.86
N PHE A 213 -6.72 6.33 10.60
CA PHE A 213 -5.56 7.07 10.13
C PHE A 213 -5.49 8.47 10.72
N ASP A 214 -6.61 9.19 10.87
CA ASP A 214 -6.65 10.51 11.50
C ASP A 214 -6.24 10.42 12.99
N GLU A 215 -6.75 9.43 13.74
CA GLU A 215 -6.37 9.16 15.13
C GLU A 215 -4.86 8.85 15.26
N ALA A 216 -4.27 8.18 14.28
CA ALA A 216 -2.85 7.86 14.24
C ALA A 216 -1.95 9.04 13.79
N GLY A 217 -2.53 10.21 13.46
CA GLY A 217 -1.80 11.43 13.11
C GLY A 217 -1.53 11.61 11.61
N PHE A 218 -2.20 10.86 10.75
CA PHE A 218 -2.13 11.04 9.31
C PHE A 218 -3.16 12.07 8.81
N GLU A 219 -2.88 12.65 7.65
CA GLU A 219 -3.81 13.49 6.89
C GLU A 219 -4.36 12.69 5.70
N PHE A 220 -5.66 12.74 5.48
CA PHE A 220 -6.25 12.20 4.25
C PHE A 220 -5.82 13.03 3.06
N ALA A 221 -5.12 12.41 2.10
CA ALA A 221 -4.50 13.08 0.95
C ALA A 221 -5.19 12.79 -0.39
N GLY A 222 -6.29 12.06 -0.37
CA GLY A 222 -7.12 11.83 -1.55
C GLY A 222 -7.57 10.38 -1.74
N GLU A 223 -8.38 10.17 -2.77
CA GLU A 223 -8.91 8.87 -3.15
C GLU A 223 -8.88 8.68 -4.66
N SER A 224 -8.95 7.42 -5.11
CA SER A 224 -9.07 7.05 -6.52
C SER A 224 -10.24 6.08 -6.70
N SER A 225 -10.99 6.27 -7.77
CA SER A 225 -12.09 5.42 -8.18
C SER A 225 -11.67 4.26 -9.10
N ALA A 226 -10.39 4.05 -9.32
CA ALA A 226 -9.89 3.08 -10.30
C ALA A 226 -10.35 1.64 -10.06
N LEU A 227 -10.62 1.24 -8.80
CA LEU A 227 -11.08 -0.09 -8.43
C LEU A 227 -12.54 -0.13 -7.96
N ARG A 228 -13.32 0.91 -8.27
CA ARG A 228 -14.77 0.90 -8.01
C ARG A 228 -15.47 -0.09 -8.92
N HIS A 229 -16.48 -0.77 -8.38
CA HIS A 229 -17.24 -1.79 -9.08
C HIS A 229 -18.72 -1.76 -8.68
N ASP A 230 -19.60 -1.33 -9.58
CA ASP A 230 -21.05 -1.06 -9.33
C ASP A 230 -21.88 -2.34 -9.14
N GLY A 231 -21.45 -3.49 -9.15
CA GLY A 231 -22.25 -4.72 -9.03
C GLY A 231 -22.17 -5.41 -7.68
N ASP A 232 -21.45 -4.83 -6.73
CA ASP A 232 -21.20 -5.41 -5.42
C ASP A 232 -22.15 -4.81 -4.37
N ASP A 233 -22.97 -5.64 -3.75
CA ASP A 233 -23.93 -5.22 -2.71
C ASP A 233 -23.37 -5.30 -1.29
N TYR A 234 -22.09 -5.70 -1.16
CA TYR A 234 -21.32 -5.83 0.09
C TYR A 234 -21.85 -6.89 1.08
N SER A 235 -22.81 -7.75 0.67
CA SER A 235 -23.51 -8.67 1.57
C SER A 235 -22.78 -10.00 1.80
N VAL A 236 -21.87 -10.35 0.88
CA VAL A 236 -21.18 -11.64 0.89
C VAL A 236 -19.67 -11.47 1.03
N SER A 237 -19.01 -12.54 1.49
CA SER A 237 -17.56 -12.60 1.56
C SER A 237 -16.92 -12.37 0.19
N VAL A 238 -15.77 -11.69 0.17
CA VAL A 238 -14.98 -11.43 -1.04
C VAL A 238 -14.55 -12.70 -1.77
N PHE A 239 -14.55 -13.84 -1.07
CA PHE A 239 -14.22 -15.16 -1.64
C PHE A 239 -15.42 -15.84 -2.32
N ASN A 240 -16.63 -15.28 -2.17
CA ASN A 240 -17.81 -15.84 -2.85
C ASN A 240 -17.62 -15.76 -4.37
N PRO A 241 -17.84 -16.87 -5.11
CA PRO A 241 -17.65 -16.90 -6.57
C PRO A 241 -18.43 -15.82 -7.34
N SER A 242 -19.57 -15.34 -6.80
CA SER A 242 -20.40 -14.31 -7.44
C SER A 242 -19.73 -12.94 -7.51
N VAL A 243 -18.81 -12.64 -6.58
CA VAL A 243 -18.13 -11.33 -6.46
C VAL A 243 -16.62 -11.41 -6.52
N ARG A 244 -16.03 -12.60 -6.44
CA ARG A 244 -14.58 -12.78 -6.41
C ARG A 244 -13.92 -12.09 -7.60
N ARG A 245 -12.90 -11.26 -7.33
CA ARG A 245 -12.18 -10.41 -8.30
C ARG A 245 -13.02 -9.28 -8.91
N ARG A 246 -14.25 -9.06 -8.42
CA ARG A 246 -15.18 -8.02 -8.88
C ARG A 246 -15.82 -7.26 -7.71
N THR A 247 -15.25 -7.38 -6.53
CA THR A 247 -15.66 -6.61 -5.36
C THR A 247 -15.38 -5.14 -5.56
N ASP A 248 -16.27 -4.30 -5.05
CA ASP A 248 -16.03 -2.86 -4.99
C ASP A 248 -14.95 -2.55 -3.96
N GLN A 249 -13.97 -1.72 -4.35
CA GLN A 249 -12.82 -1.40 -3.53
C GLN A 249 -12.60 0.11 -3.51
N PHE A 250 -12.16 0.61 -2.36
CA PHE A 250 -11.62 1.96 -2.25
C PHE A 250 -10.10 1.95 -2.43
N ILE A 251 -9.56 3.07 -2.88
CA ILE A 251 -8.13 3.39 -2.85
C ILE A 251 -8.00 4.72 -2.13
N TYR A 252 -7.42 4.72 -0.93
CA TYR A 252 -7.20 5.90 -0.12
C TYR A 252 -5.72 6.20 0.04
N LYS A 253 -5.37 7.47 0.03
CA LYS A 253 -4.03 7.96 0.27
C LYS A 253 -4.01 8.81 1.53
N PHE A 254 -3.03 8.55 2.39
CA PHE A 254 -2.78 9.28 3.62
C PHE A 254 -1.34 9.78 3.64
N ARG A 255 -1.13 10.93 4.25
CA ARG A 255 0.17 11.58 4.39
C ARG A 255 0.55 11.68 5.86
N LYS A 256 1.81 11.38 6.21
CA LYS A 256 2.34 11.71 7.52
C LYS A 256 2.44 13.24 7.66
N ARG A 257 1.78 13.77 8.67
CA ARG A 257 1.92 15.19 9.08
C ARG A 257 3.30 15.48 9.64
#